data_d3367a783bafd3197849758fb53a6373
#
_entry.id   d3367a783bafd3197849758fb53a6373
#
_cell.length_a   1.000
_cell.length_b   1.000
_cell.length_c   1.000
_cell.angle_alpha   90.00
_cell.angle_beta   90.00
_cell.angle_gamma   90.00
#
_symmetry.space_group_name_H-M   'P 1'
#
loop_
_entity.id
_entity.type
_entity.pdbx_description
1 polymer ?
#
loop_
_entity_poly.entity_id
_entity_poly.type
_entity_poly.pdbx_seq_one_letter_code
_entity_poly.pdbx_strand_id
1 'polypeptide(L)'
;MPKTIDKLYEAAIESIEAFATTYPGYWKAQDKVSRAIDALRENLSEEQWELVQKLDDAHYRMDRMESKSDFAAGFLWGSRLIMDVFLEK
;
A
#
# COMPACT_ATOMS: atom_id res chain seq x y z
N MET A 1 -10.04 10.45 10.11
CA MET A 1 -10.70 9.83 8.94
C MET A 1 -12.05 9.28 9.36
N PRO A 2 -13.12 9.46 8.55
CA PRO A 2 -14.44 8.95 8.91
C PRO A 2 -14.45 7.43 9.10
N LYS A 3 -15.15 6.94 10.10
CA LYS A 3 -15.25 5.51 10.41
C LYS A 3 -15.82 4.69 9.25
N THR A 4 -16.74 5.27 8.47
CA THR A 4 -17.33 4.60 7.31
C THR A 4 -16.28 4.30 6.26
N ILE A 5 -15.39 5.26 5.97
CA ILE A 5 -14.31 5.07 5.00
C ILE A 5 -13.31 4.03 5.51
N ASP A 6 -13.02 4.03 6.81
CA ASP A 6 -12.15 3.02 7.41
C ASP A 6 -12.71 1.61 7.22
N LYS A 7 -14.01 1.44 7.44
CA LYS A 7 -14.69 0.16 7.25
C LYS A 7 -14.69 -0.28 5.78
N LEU A 8 -14.90 0.66 4.87
CA LEU A 8 -14.83 0.38 3.43
C LEU A 8 -13.43 -0.07 3.02
N TYR A 9 -12.41 0.60 3.56
CA TYR A 9 -11.03 0.21 3.29
C TYR A 9 -10.74 -1.21 3.76
N GLU A 10 -11.13 -1.54 5.00
CA GLU A 10 -10.91 -2.89 5.54
C GLU A 10 -11.63 -3.97 4.70
N ALA A 11 -12.83 -3.66 4.21
CA ALA A 11 -13.56 -4.58 3.34
C ALA A 11 -12.92 -4.73 1.96
N ALA A 12 -12.26 -3.69 1.47
CA ALA A 12 -11.69 -3.64 0.11
C ALA A 12 -10.21 -4.00 0.04
N ILE A 13 -9.54 -4.21 1.18
CA ILE A 13 -8.07 -4.32 1.22
C ILE A 13 -7.53 -5.42 0.30
N GLU A 14 -8.16 -6.57 0.26
CA GLU A 14 -7.72 -7.67 -0.61
C GLU A 14 -7.82 -7.30 -2.08
N SER A 15 -8.90 -6.62 -2.46
CA SER A 15 -9.09 -6.15 -3.84
C SER A 15 -8.07 -5.08 -4.20
N ILE A 16 -7.76 -4.18 -3.27
CA ILE A 16 -6.76 -3.13 -3.47
C ILE A 16 -5.39 -3.75 -3.71
N GLU A 17 -5.01 -4.71 -2.88
CA GLU A 17 -3.73 -5.42 -3.01
C GLU A 17 -3.65 -6.21 -4.32
N ALA A 18 -4.71 -6.91 -4.68
CA ALA A 18 -4.78 -7.64 -5.93
C ALA A 18 -4.69 -6.71 -7.15
N PHE A 19 -5.31 -5.53 -7.07
CA PHE A 19 -5.26 -4.55 -8.15
C PHE A 19 -3.84 -4.03 -8.40
N ALA A 20 -3.07 -3.83 -7.33
CA ALA A 20 -1.68 -3.38 -7.44
C ALA A 20 -0.83 -4.33 -8.29
N THR A 21 -1.09 -5.65 -8.22
CA THR A 21 -0.32 -6.64 -9.00
C THR A 21 -0.59 -6.56 -10.49
N THR A 22 -1.62 -5.86 -10.93
CA THR A 22 -1.95 -5.69 -12.35
C THR A 22 -1.17 -4.56 -13.02
N TYR A 23 -0.49 -3.72 -12.26
CA TYR A 23 0.28 -2.63 -12.83
C TYR A 23 1.50 -3.14 -13.60
N PRO A 24 1.78 -2.57 -14.77
CA PRO A 24 2.98 -2.93 -15.53
C PRO A 24 4.25 -2.73 -14.70
N GLY A 25 5.11 -3.73 -14.69
CA GLY A 25 6.36 -3.66 -13.94
C GLY A 25 6.28 -4.01 -12.46
N TYR A 26 5.09 -4.28 -11.92
CA TYR A 26 4.95 -4.63 -10.50
C TYR A 26 5.83 -5.83 -10.11
N TRP A 27 5.72 -6.93 -10.86
CA TRP A 27 6.46 -8.16 -10.54
C TRP A 27 7.96 -8.00 -10.73
N LYS A 28 8.36 -7.19 -11.70
CA LYS A 28 9.77 -6.87 -11.93
C LYS A 28 10.34 -6.07 -10.75
N ALA A 29 9.58 -5.09 -10.27
CA ALA A 29 9.97 -4.30 -9.11
C ALA A 29 10.04 -5.16 -7.84
N GLN A 30 9.07 -6.05 -7.64
CA GLN A 30 9.06 -6.96 -6.49
C GLN A 30 10.24 -7.93 -6.53
N ASP A 31 10.60 -8.44 -7.70
CA ASP A 31 11.76 -9.29 -7.86
C ASP A 31 13.06 -8.57 -7.45
N LYS A 32 13.20 -7.31 -7.82
CA LYS A 32 14.35 -6.49 -7.40
C LYS A 32 14.42 -6.34 -5.88
N VAL A 33 13.28 -6.11 -5.25
CA VAL A 33 13.21 -6.00 -3.79
C VAL A 33 13.61 -7.32 -3.14
N SER A 34 13.07 -8.44 -3.61
CA SER A 34 13.40 -9.77 -3.09
C SER A 34 14.89 -10.10 -3.21
N ARG A 35 15.49 -9.78 -4.34
CA ARG A 35 16.94 -10.01 -4.56
C ARG A 35 17.78 -9.14 -3.65
N ALA A 36 17.39 -7.89 -3.44
CA ALA A 36 18.09 -6.98 -2.55
C ALA A 36 18.03 -7.47 -1.10
N ILE A 37 16.87 -7.95 -0.67
CA ILE A 37 16.70 -8.54 0.67
C ILE A 37 17.58 -9.79 0.83
N ASP A 38 17.60 -10.67 -0.15
CA ASP A 38 18.44 -11.87 -0.11
C ASP A 38 19.93 -11.53 -0.03
N ALA A 39 20.37 -10.53 -0.80
CA ALA A 39 21.75 -10.06 -0.76
C ALA A 39 22.11 -9.45 0.60
N LEU A 40 21.22 -8.68 1.20
CA LEU A 40 21.41 -8.14 2.53
C LEU A 40 21.53 -9.25 3.57
N ARG A 41 20.65 -10.24 3.50
CA ARG A 41 20.66 -11.36 4.45
C ARG A 41 21.96 -12.15 4.40
N GLU A 42 22.51 -12.36 3.21
CA GLU A 42 23.78 -13.09 3.03
C GLU A 42 24.99 -12.33 3.55
N ASN A 43 24.94 -11.00 3.58
CA ASN A 43 26.08 -10.15 3.89
C ASN A 43 26.03 -9.50 5.28
N LEU A 44 24.95 -9.69 6.03
CA LEU A 44 24.77 -9.07 7.34
C LEU A 44 24.87 -10.10 8.46
N SER A 45 25.32 -9.66 9.64
CA SER A 45 25.23 -10.45 10.87
C SER A 45 23.77 -10.62 11.28
N GLU A 46 23.50 -11.54 12.21
CA GLU A 46 22.17 -11.72 12.76
C GLU A 46 21.62 -10.45 13.42
N GLU A 47 22.47 -9.73 14.14
CA GLU A 47 22.07 -8.47 14.78
C GLU A 47 21.70 -7.40 13.75
N GLN A 48 22.50 -7.29 12.70
CA GLN A 48 22.22 -6.36 11.61
C GLN A 48 20.97 -6.76 10.85
N TRP A 49 20.77 -8.05 10.62
CA TRP A 49 19.57 -8.56 9.96
C TRP A 49 18.30 -8.27 10.77
N GLU A 50 18.36 -8.41 12.10
CA GLU A 50 17.23 -8.03 12.96
C GLU A 50 16.84 -6.56 12.81
N LEU A 51 17.83 -5.67 12.66
CA LEU A 51 17.56 -4.24 12.40
C LEU A 51 16.87 -4.05 11.06
N VAL A 52 17.28 -4.77 10.03
CA VAL A 52 16.63 -4.73 8.72
C VAL A 52 15.18 -5.20 8.81
N GLN A 53 14.92 -6.28 9.56
CA GLN A 53 13.56 -6.78 9.78
C GLN A 53 12.68 -5.76 10.51
N LYS A 54 13.23 -5.06 11.50
CA LYS A 54 12.50 -3.99 12.19
C LYS A 54 12.16 -2.85 11.25
N LEU A 55 13.08 -2.48 10.37
CA LEU A 55 12.83 -1.45 9.35
C LEU A 55 11.74 -1.91 8.39
N ASP A 56 11.78 -3.14 7.95
CA ASP A 56 10.78 -3.70 7.04
C ASP A 56 9.39 -3.69 7.66
N ASP A 57 9.27 -4.11 8.93
CA ASP A 57 8.01 -4.09 9.66
C ASP A 57 7.47 -2.67 9.82
N ALA A 58 8.35 -1.71 10.14
CA ALA A 58 7.96 -0.31 10.28
C ALA A 58 7.48 0.26 8.93
N HIS A 59 8.18 -0.05 7.86
CA HIS A 59 7.78 0.34 6.49
C HIS A 59 6.44 -0.25 6.10
N TYR A 60 6.21 -1.51 6.40
CA TYR A 60 4.93 -2.17 6.12
C TYR A 60 3.77 -1.45 6.79
N ARG A 61 3.93 -1.07 8.06
CA ARG A 61 2.90 -0.33 8.79
C ARG A 61 2.66 1.04 8.19
N MET A 62 3.72 1.73 7.80
CA MET A 62 3.61 3.04 7.15
C MET A 62 2.91 2.91 5.79
N ASP A 63 3.27 1.91 5.01
CA ASP A 63 2.65 1.65 3.71
C ASP A 63 1.15 1.38 3.85
N ARG A 64 0.74 0.67 4.92
CA ARG A 64 -0.67 0.43 5.21
C ARG A 64 -1.41 1.74 5.52
N MET A 65 -0.79 2.63 6.27
CA MET A 65 -1.36 3.95 6.57
C MET A 65 -1.51 4.79 5.31
N GLU A 66 -0.48 4.81 4.47
CA GLU A 66 -0.52 5.53 3.20
C GLU A 66 -1.57 4.96 2.25
N SER A 67 -1.67 3.65 2.13
CA SER A 67 -2.67 2.98 1.33
C SER A 67 -4.09 3.34 1.77
N LYS A 68 -4.33 3.36 3.07
CA LYS A 68 -5.61 3.74 3.66
C LYS A 68 -5.95 5.21 3.37
N SER A 69 -4.96 6.08 3.51
CA SER A 69 -5.10 7.51 3.20
C SER A 69 -5.40 7.74 1.72
N ASP A 70 -4.69 7.05 0.85
CA ASP A 70 -4.89 7.14 -0.60
C ASP A 70 -6.28 6.65 -1.01
N PHE A 71 -6.73 5.56 -0.40
CA PHE A 71 -8.08 5.05 -0.62
C PHE A 71 -9.13 6.08 -0.22
N ALA A 72 -8.98 6.69 0.96
CA ALA A 72 -9.91 7.70 1.45
C ALA A 72 -9.93 8.92 0.54
N ALA A 73 -8.77 9.40 0.12
CA ALA A 73 -8.68 10.54 -0.79
C ALA A 73 -9.35 10.23 -2.14
N GLY A 74 -9.06 9.08 -2.71
CA GLY A 74 -9.67 8.65 -3.97
C GLY A 74 -11.19 8.53 -3.87
N PHE A 75 -11.68 7.96 -2.77
CA PHE A 75 -13.12 7.84 -2.53
C PHE A 75 -13.80 9.20 -2.42
N LEU A 76 -13.21 10.13 -1.67
CA LEU A 76 -13.77 11.47 -1.49
C LEU A 76 -13.77 12.25 -2.81
N TRP A 77 -12.70 12.23 -3.55
CA TRP A 77 -12.61 12.90 -4.85
C TRP A 77 -13.55 12.29 -5.87
N GLY A 78 -13.63 10.97 -5.92
CA GLY A 78 -14.56 10.27 -6.80
C GLY A 78 -16.00 10.61 -6.49
N SER A 79 -16.37 10.68 -5.19
CA SER A 79 -17.70 11.05 -4.74
C SER A 79 -18.05 12.49 -5.14
N ARG A 80 -17.11 13.43 -4.99
CA ARG A 80 -17.30 14.82 -5.40
C ARG A 80 -17.51 14.93 -6.91
N LEU A 81 -16.72 14.20 -7.69
CA LEU A 81 -16.87 14.23 -9.15
C LEU A 81 -18.24 13.72 -9.58
N ILE A 82 -18.72 12.65 -8.97
CA ILE A 82 -20.05 12.11 -9.26
C ILE A 82 -21.13 13.12 -8.88
N MET A 83 -21.03 13.74 -7.72
CA MET A 83 -21.98 14.74 -7.26
C MET A 83 -22.01 15.95 -8.20
N ASP A 84 -20.85 16.43 -8.62
CA ASP A 84 -20.74 17.55 -9.55
C ASP A 84 -21.42 17.23 -10.89
N VAL A 85 -21.20 16.03 -11.41
CA VAL A 85 -21.83 15.59 -12.65
C VAL A 85 -23.36 15.56 -12.53
N PHE A 86 -23.89 15.10 -11.40
CA PHE A 86 -25.33 15.02 -11.20
C PHE A 86 -25.98 16.37 -10.85
N LEU A 87 -25.22 17.27 -10.21
CA LEU A 87 -25.78 18.55 -9.78
C LEU A 87 -25.67 19.65 -10.85
N GLU A 88 -24.82 19.50 -11.84
CA GLU A 88 -24.62 20.45 -12.94
C GLU A 88 -25.60 20.31 -14.09
N LYS A 89 -26.66 19.61 -13.87
CA LYS A 89 -27.68 19.50 -14.90
C LYS A 89 -28.33 20.85 -15.16
#